data_e3059bd2ac7bc423aa12b286dd19d561
#
_entry.id   e3059bd2ac7bc423aa12b286dd19d561
#
_cell.length_a   1.000
_cell.length_b   1.000
_cell.length_c   1.000
_cell.angle_alpha   90.00
_cell.angle_beta   90.00
_cell.angle_gamma   90.00
#
_symmetry.space_group_name_H-M   'P 1'
#
loop_
_entity.id
_entity.type
_entity.pdbx_description
1 polymer ?
#
loop_
_entity_poly.entity_id
_entity_poly.type
_entity_poly.pdbx_seq_one_letter_code
_entity_poly.pdbx_strand_id
1 'polypeptide(L)'
;CLVGSEMCIRDRGICDDGMKYGCASVCIPASYVKQAAEYVAGKLPICTVIGFPNGYDTTAAKCFMASDAVANGADEVDMVINIGEMIRGNEAYVQDEIKQICDLAHSRNAIVKVILETCYLTDAQKKRCCELSEAAGADFVKTSTGYGTKGCTIDDLKLMRASVSDHVRVKGSGGIRDLDTVLAARAAGASRCGVSATEKIMAEAEARYREGKL
;
A
#
# COMPACT_ATOMS: atom_id res chain seq x y z
N CYS A 1 7.25 -7.31 19.41
CA CYS A 1 8.22 -8.35 19.03
C CYS A 1 9.43 -8.28 19.93
N LEU A 2 9.81 -9.38 20.58
CA LEU A 2 11.09 -9.51 21.27
C LEU A 2 12.20 -9.66 20.23
N VAL A 3 13.28 -8.93 20.42
CA VAL A 3 14.45 -8.93 19.53
C VAL A 3 15.10 -10.32 19.57
N GLY A 4 15.06 -11.02 18.44
CA GLY A 4 15.78 -12.25 18.17
C GLY A 4 16.29 -12.27 16.75
N SER A 5 17.26 -13.10 16.43
CA SER A 5 17.78 -13.30 15.08
C SER A 5 16.77 -13.94 14.10
N GLU A 6 15.58 -14.28 14.59
CA GLU A 6 14.50 -14.89 13.82
C GLU A 6 13.38 -13.87 13.56
N MET A 7 12.75 -13.97 12.37
CA MET A 7 11.56 -13.22 12.02
C MET A 7 10.51 -13.34 13.12
N CYS A 8 9.87 -12.22 13.48
CA CYS A 8 8.84 -12.18 14.51
C CYS A 8 7.73 -13.20 14.22
N ILE A 9 7.25 -13.90 15.24
CA ILE A 9 6.14 -14.88 15.12
C ILE A 9 4.93 -14.28 14.42
N ARG A 10 4.65 -12.99 14.68
CA ARG A 10 3.56 -12.27 14.01
C ARG A 10 3.79 -12.13 12.52
N ASP A 11 5.02 -11.80 12.08
CA ASP A 11 5.33 -11.60 10.67
C ASP A 11 5.32 -12.94 9.91
N ARG A 12 5.74 -14.04 10.53
CA ARG A 12 5.56 -15.40 10.00
C ARG A 12 4.07 -15.71 9.82
N GLY A 13 3.25 -15.50 10.84
CA GLY A 13 1.81 -15.72 10.76
C GLY A 13 1.14 -14.94 9.63
N ILE A 14 1.57 -13.69 9.40
CA ILE A 14 1.06 -12.88 8.27
C ILE A 14 1.49 -13.49 6.92
N CYS A 15 2.72 -14.01 6.79
CA CYS A 15 3.18 -14.69 5.59
C CYS A 15 2.41 -16.01 5.36
N ASP A 16 2.20 -16.80 6.41
CA ASP A 16 1.43 -18.04 6.34
C ASP A 16 -0.02 -17.79 5.90
N ASP A 17 -0.68 -16.79 6.50
CA ASP A 17 -2.02 -16.38 6.10
C ASP A 17 -2.04 -15.88 4.65
N GLY A 18 -1.03 -15.09 4.25
CA GLY A 18 -0.88 -14.60 2.90
C GLY A 18 -0.77 -15.73 1.87
N MET A 19 0.04 -16.75 2.15
CA MET A 19 0.18 -17.94 1.29
C MET A 19 -1.08 -18.80 1.31
N LYS A 20 -1.67 -19.02 2.49
CA LYS A 20 -2.88 -19.85 2.68
C LYS A 20 -4.07 -19.32 1.89
N TYR A 21 -4.27 -17.99 1.91
CA TYR A 21 -5.43 -17.34 1.29
C TYR A 21 -5.14 -16.74 -0.09
N GLY A 22 -3.94 -16.95 -0.65
CA GLY A 22 -3.56 -16.43 -1.96
C GLY A 22 -3.60 -14.90 -2.01
N CYS A 23 -3.12 -14.22 -0.96
CA CYS A 23 -3.09 -12.77 -0.91
C CYS A 23 -2.16 -12.21 -2.01
N ALA A 24 -2.46 -11.00 -2.47
CA ALA A 24 -1.67 -10.34 -3.51
C ALA A 24 -0.25 -9.98 -3.05
N SER A 25 -0.08 -9.65 -1.78
CA SER A 25 1.21 -9.45 -1.11
C SER A 25 0.99 -9.36 0.40
N VAL A 26 2.05 -9.46 1.18
CA VAL A 26 2.08 -9.09 2.60
C VAL A 26 2.92 -7.84 2.79
N CYS A 27 2.47 -6.94 3.69
CA CYS A 27 3.18 -5.70 3.99
C CYS A 27 3.75 -5.76 5.40
N ILE A 28 5.07 -5.71 5.50
CA ILE A 28 5.83 -5.92 6.74
C ILE A 28 6.87 -4.81 6.95
N PRO A 29 7.41 -4.64 8.16
CA PRO A 29 8.49 -3.69 8.42
C PRO A 29 9.75 -4.00 7.58
N ALA A 30 10.46 -2.96 7.12
CA ALA A 30 11.61 -3.09 6.23
C ALA A 30 12.72 -4.01 6.80
N SER A 31 12.92 -3.99 8.12
CA SER A 31 13.92 -4.84 8.80
C SER A 31 13.69 -6.34 8.67
N TYR A 32 12.47 -6.77 8.30
CA TYR A 32 12.12 -8.19 8.13
C TYR A 32 11.98 -8.62 6.67
N VAL A 33 12.10 -7.70 5.72
CA VAL A 33 11.91 -8.00 4.29
C VAL A 33 12.78 -9.16 3.82
N LYS A 34 14.08 -9.14 4.12
CA LYS A 34 15.01 -10.19 3.71
C LYS A 34 14.60 -11.57 4.24
N GLN A 35 14.31 -11.64 5.55
CA GLN A 35 13.91 -12.89 6.19
C GLN A 35 12.57 -13.40 5.64
N ALA A 36 11.62 -12.50 5.37
CA ALA A 36 10.32 -12.87 4.80
C ALA A 36 10.47 -13.35 3.36
N ALA A 37 11.26 -12.67 2.53
CA ALA A 37 11.53 -13.09 1.15
C ALA A 37 12.15 -14.51 1.10
N GLU A 38 13.12 -14.78 1.95
CA GLU A 38 13.71 -16.11 2.14
C GLU A 38 12.66 -17.14 2.61
N TYR A 39 11.81 -16.76 3.57
CA TYR A 39 10.79 -17.64 4.15
C TYR A 39 9.70 -18.03 3.14
N VAL A 40 9.16 -17.05 2.41
CA VAL A 40 8.09 -17.34 1.43
C VAL A 40 8.63 -17.96 0.15
N ALA A 41 9.93 -17.86 -0.13
CA ALA A 41 10.62 -18.49 -1.26
C ALA A 41 9.90 -18.24 -2.60
N GLY A 42 9.49 -17.01 -2.87
CA GLY A 42 8.80 -16.59 -4.09
C GLY A 42 7.31 -16.98 -4.19
N LYS A 43 6.72 -17.60 -3.16
CA LYS A 43 5.31 -18.00 -3.17
C LYS A 43 4.34 -16.85 -2.88
N LEU A 44 4.84 -15.73 -2.35
CA LEU A 44 4.05 -14.57 -1.95
C LEU A 44 4.88 -13.31 -2.11
N PRO A 45 4.42 -12.28 -2.83
CA PRO A 45 5.12 -11.01 -2.94
C PRO A 45 5.26 -10.31 -1.59
N ILE A 46 6.43 -9.74 -1.34
CA ILE A 46 6.74 -8.99 -0.12
C ILE A 46 6.63 -7.49 -0.42
N CYS A 47 5.83 -6.80 0.37
CA CYS A 47 5.69 -5.35 0.36
C CYS A 47 6.30 -4.75 1.63
N THR A 48 6.87 -3.56 1.51
CA THR A 48 7.24 -2.75 2.67
C THR A 48 6.90 -1.28 2.43
N VAL A 49 7.13 -0.43 3.44
CA VAL A 49 6.76 0.98 3.40
C VAL A 49 7.99 1.89 3.35
N ILE A 50 7.83 3.06 2.71
CA ILE A 50 8.88 4.05 2.50
C ILE A 50 8.41 5.41 3.01
N GLY A 51 9.25 6.11 3.79
CA GLY A 51 8.91 7.42 4.36
C GLY A 51 7.70 7.37 5.31
N PHE A 52 7.51 6.25 5.96
CA PHE A 52 6.27 5.91 6.66
C PHE A 52 6.35 6.20 8.17
N PRO A 53 5.26 6.71 8.81
CA PRO A 53 3.94 6.99 8.22
C PRO A 53 3.75 8.43 7.74
N ASN A 54 4.68 9.35 8.00
CA ASN A 54 4.45 10.79 7.91
C ASN A 54 4.82 11.42 6.56
N GLY A 55 5.64 10.77 5.75
CA GLY A 55 6.02 11.24 4.42
C GLY A 55 7.00 12.41 4.37
N TYR A 56 7.51 12.92 5.49
CA TYR A 56 8.35 14.12 5.55
C TYR A 56 9.86 13.87 5.48
N ASP A 57 10.28 12.63 5.23
CA ASP A 57 11.68 12.36 4.93
C ASP A 57 12.10 13.03 3.61
N THR A 58 13.39 13.30 3.46
CA THR A 58 13.89 13.83 2.19
C THR A 58 13.73 12.81 1.07
N THR A 59 13.59 13.27 -0.17
CA THR A 59 13.51 12.39 -1.35
C THR A 59 14.68 11.43 -1.43
N ALA A 60 15.92 11.91 -1.15
CA ALA A 60 17.11 11.07 -1.13
C ALA A 60 17.03 9.95 -0.09
N ALA A 61 16.52 10.23 1.12
CA ALA A 61 16.32 9.22 2.15
C ALA A 61 15.29 8.18 1.72
N LYS A 62 14.15 8.60 1.15
CA LYS A 62 13.13 7.68 0.63
C LYS A 62 13.66 6.81 -0.52
N CYS A 63 14.45 7.38 -1.43
CA CYS A 63 15.11 6.62 -2.49
C CYS A 63 16.07 5.57 -1.93
N PHE A 64 16.85 5.92 -0.90
CA PHE A 64 17.72 4.96 -0.22
C PHE A 64 16.91 3.83 0.43
N MET A 65 15.82 4.16 1.16
CA MET A 65 14.92 3.16 1.76
C MET A 65 14.33 2.22 0.70
N ALA A 66 13.89 2.76 -0.45
CA ALA A 66 13.33 1.96 -1.54
C ALA A 66 14.39 1.04 -2.15
N SER A 67 15.60 1.56 -2.38
CA SER A 67 16.73 0.77 -2.89
C SER A 67 17.12 -0.38 -1.97
N ASP A 68 17.21 -0.10 -0.67
CA ASP A 68 17.52 -1.11 0.35
C ASP A 68 16.42 -2.17 0.44
N ALA A 69 15.15 -1.75 0.47
CA ALA A 69 14.02 -2.66 0.51
C ALA A 69 14.00 -3.65 -0.66
N VAL A 70 14.17 -3.14 -1.89
CA VAL A 70 14.18 -3.99 -3.09
C VAL A 70 15.43 -4.88 -3.12
N ALA A 71 16.59 -4.38 -2.69
CA ALA A 71 17.80 -5.21 -2.58
C ALA A 71 17.65 -6.36 -1.57
N ASN A 72 16.81 -6.18 -0.54
CA ASN A 72 16.49 -7.20 0.44
C ASN A 72 15.34 -8.14 0.00
N GLY A 73 14.75 -7.95 -1.18
CA GLY A 73 13.74 -8.83 -1.76
C GLY A 73 12.30 -8.33 -1.63
N ALA A 74 12.08 -7.02 -1.47
CA ALA A 74 10.75 -6.45 -1.61
C ALA A 74 10.33 -6.41 -3.08
N ASP A 75 9.17 -7.00 -3.38
CA ASP A 75 8.53 -6.95 -4.70
C ASP A 75 7.69 -5.67 -4.88
N GLU A 76 7.29 -5.05 -3.78
CA GLU A 76 6.42 -3.88 -3.76
C GLU A 76 6.87 -2.89 -2.67
N VAL A 77 6.75 -1.60 -2.96
CA VAL A 77 6.99 -0.52 -2.00
C VAL A 77 5.78 0.41 -1.92
N ASP A 78 5.30 0.69 -0.70
CA ASP A 78 4.23 1.63 -0.42
C ASP A 78 4.86 2.92 0.13
N MET A 79 5.08 3.94 -0.70
CA MET A 79 5.66 5.22 -0.30
C MET A 79 4.60 6.21 0.19
N VAL A 80 4.89 6.98 1.22
CA VAL A 80 4.05 8.11 1.63
C VAL A 80 4.57 9.38 0.96
N ILE A 81 3.67 10.15 0.31
CA ILE A 81 4.03 11.46 -0.26
C ILE A 81 4.48 12.42 0.84
N ASN A 82 5.21 13.47 0.48
CA ASN A 82 5.39 14.59 1.40
C ASN A 82 4.09 15.39 1.49
N ILE A 83 3.25 15.04 2.49
CA ILE A 83 1.93 15.62 2.71
C ILE A 83 2.03 17.14 2.92
N GLY A 84 3.06 17.59 3.65
CA GLY A 84 3.29 19.01 3.91
C GLY A 84 3.57 19.81 2.63
N GLU A 85 4.37 19.27 1.71
CA GLU A 85 4.64 19.89 0.41
C GLU A 85 3.38 19.95 -0.45
N MET A 86 2.57 18.88 -0.43
CA MET A 86 1.31 18.86 -1.15
C MET A 86 0.32 19.91 -0.63
N ILE A 87 0.17 20.04 0.70
CA ILE A 87 -0.71 21.04 1.32
C ILE A 87 -0.26 22.48 0.97
N ARG A 88 1.05 22.71 0.88
CA ARG A 88 1.62 24.02 0.49
C ARG A 88 1.53 24.30 -1.00
N GLY A 89 1.08 23.35 -1.80
CA GLY A 89 0.98 23.49 -3.26
C GLY A 89 2.29 23.28 -4.01
N ASN A 90 3.30 22.67 -3.38
CA ASN A 90 4.57 22.33 -4.03
C ASN A 90 4.45 21.02 -4.83
N GLU A 91 3.60 21.02 -5.83
CA GLU A 91 3.25 19.86 -6.65
C GLU A 91 4.47 19.30 -7.41
N ALA A 92 5.35 20.18 -7.88
CA ALA A 92 6.56 19.77 -8.59
C ALA A 92 7.48 18.89 -7.70
N TYR A 93 7.63 19.25 -6.43
CA TYR A 93 8.37 18.43 -5.47
C TYR A 93 7.74 17.05 -5.28
N VAL A 94 6.41 17.02 -5.09
CA VAL A 94 5.68 15.76 -4.86
C VAL A 94 5.79 14.85 -6.09
N GLN A 95 5.61 15.39 -7.28
CA GLN A 95 5.72 14.61 -8.51
C GLN A 95 7.14 14.08 -8.74
N ASP A 96 8.17 14.91 -8.52
CA ASP A 96 9.57 14.51 -8.69
C ASP A 96 9.97 13.43 -7.67
N GLU A 97 9.55 13.56 -6.42
CA GLU A 97 9.75 12.54 -5.38
C GLU A 97 9.16 11.19 -5.79
N ILE A 98 7.91 11.16 -6.23
CA ILE A 98 7.24 9.93 -6.68
C ILE A 98 7.99 9.35 -7.88
N LYS A 99 8.34 10.20 -8.86
CA LYS A 99 9.04 9.76 -10.06
C LYS A 99 10.38 9.11 -9.76
N GLN A 100 11.20 9.70 -8.90
CA GLN A 100 12.51 9.13 -8.55
C GLN A 100 12.36 7.74 -7.90
N ILE A 101 11.35 7.56 -7.04
CA ILE A 101 11.08 6.27 -6.40
C ILE A 101 10.54 5.26 -7.41
N CYS A 102 9.65 5.67 -8.33
CA CYS A 102 9.15 4.81 -9.40
C CYS A 102 10.28 4.35 -10.33
N ASP A 103 11.10 5.27 -10.82
CA ASP A 103 12.23 4.95 -11.71
C ASP A 103 13.18 3.94 -11.05
N LEU A 104 13.48 4.13 -9.76
CA LEU A 104 14.34 3.24 -8.98
C LEU A 104 13.72 1.85 -8.79
N ALA A 105 12.46 1.78 -8.35
CA ALA A 105 11.78 0.51 -8.08
C ALA A 105 11.56 -0.28 -9.37
N HIS A 106 11.07 0.38 -10.43
CA HIS A 106 10.82 -0.24 -11.72
C HIS A 106 12.10 -0.75 -12.40
N SER A 107 13.26 -0.09 -12.19
CA SER A 107 14.55 -0.60 -12.70
C SER A 107 14.91 -1.99 -12.14
N ARG A 108 14.21 -2.42 -11.08
CA ARG A 108 14.38 -3.71 -10.40
C ARG A 108 13.09 -4.54 -10.39
N ASN A 109 12.12 -4.21 -11.25
CA ASN A 109 10.82 -4.88 -11.40
C ASN A 109 9.92 -4.84 -10.13
N ALA A 110 10.12 -3.88 -9.23
CA ALA A 110 9.29 -3.71 -8.06
C ALA A 110 8.13 -2.74 -8.31
N ILE A 111 6.95 -3.01 -7.73
CA ILE A 111 5.74 -2.18 -7.84
C ILE A 111 5.77 -1.04 -6.84
N VAL A 112 5.32 0.15 -7.25
CA VAL A 112 5.20 1.34 -6.40
C VAL A 112 3.73 1.67 -6.14
N LYS A 113 3.38 1.82 -4.85
CA LYS A 113 2.08 2.33 -4.43
C LYS A 113 2.27 3.64 -3.67
N VAL A 114 1.57 4.68 -4.10
CA VAL A 114 1.68 6.02 -3.55
C VAL A 114 0.57 6.25 -2.52
N ILE A 115 0.95 6.34 -1.25
CA ILE A 115 0.03 6.64 -0.14
C ILE A 115 -0.18 8.15 -0.09
N LEU A 116 -1.43 8.57 -0.32
CA LEU A 116 -1.81 9.98 -0.31
C LEU A 116 -2.07 10.50 1.11
N GLU A 117 -2.47 9.65 2.04
CA GLU A 117 -2.99 9.97 3.39
C GLU A 117 -4.18 10.92 3.29
N THR A 118 -5.25 10.42 2.67
CA THR A 118 -6.43 11.19 2.25
C THR A 118 -7.09 12.01 3.36
N CYS A 119 -6.95 11.59 4.62
CA CYS A 119 -7.55 12.28 5.76
C CYS A 119 -6.97 13.70 6.03
N TYR A 120 -5.83 14.04 5.46
CA TYR A 120 -5.21 15.36 5.57
C TYR A 120 -5.38 16.24 4.34
N LEU A 121 -6.01 15.73 3.27
CA LEU A 121 -6.12 16.39 1.99
C LEU A 121 -7.57 16.77 1.67
N THR A 122 -7.75 17.91 1.03
CA THR A 122 -9.02 18.27 0.38
C THR A 122 -9.26 17.40 -0.85
N ASP A 123 -10.50 17.31 -1.33
CA ASP A 123 -10.82 16.51 -2.53
C ASP A 123 -10.06 16.99 -3.78
N ALA A 124 -9.86 18.31 -3.92
CA ALA A 124 -9.05 18.87 -4.99
C ALA A 124 -7.58 18.39 -4.89
N GLN A 125 -7.00 18.36 -3.69
CA GLN A 125 -5.64 17.85 -3.46
C GLN A 125 -5.54 16.34 -3.67
N LYS A 126 -6.53 15.56 -3.25
CA LYS A 126 -6.59 14.10 -3.50
C LYS A 126 -6.59 13.81 -5.00
N LYS A 127 -7.45 14.50 -5.76
CA LYS A 127 -7.50 14.39 -7.20
C LYS A 127 -6.14 14.72 -7.80
N ARG A 128 -5.57 15.88 -7.40
CA ARG A 128 -4.28 16.30 -7.93
C ARG A 128 -3.15 15.35 -7.61
N CYS A 129 -3.10 14.78 -6.40
CA CYS A 129 -2.14 13.74 -6.04
C CYS A 129 -2.26 12.49 -6.93
N CYS A 130 -3.48 12.09 -7.27
CA CYS A 130 -3.71 10.97 -8.20
C CYS A 130 -3.11 11.26 -9.57
N GLU A 131 -3.38 12.45 -10.14
CA GLU A 131 -2.84 12.90 -11.43
C GLU A 131 -1.30 12.97 -11.42
N LEU A 132 -0.70 13.51 -10.36
CA LEU A 132 0.77 13.57 -10.18
C LEU A 132 1.38 12.18 -10.06
N SER A 133 0.73 11.28 -9.31
CA SER A 133 1.18 9.90 -9.14
C SER A 133 1.18 9.14 -10.47
N GLU A 134 0.12 9.27 -11.26
CA GLU A 134 0.03 8.67 -12.59
C GLU A 134 1.10 9.24 -13.52
N ALA A 135 1.25 10.57 -13.58
CA ALA A 135 2.26 11.22 -14.41
C ALA A 135 3.70 10.84 -14.02
N ALA A 136 3.91 10.49 -12.76
CA ALA A 136 5.19 10.02 -12.23
C ALA A 136 5.44 8.51 -12.44
N GLY A 137 4.45 7.77 -12.97
CA GLY A 137 4.59 6.34 -13.29
C GLY A 137 4.20 5.38 -12.16
N ALA A 138 3.44 5.82 -11.16
CA ALA A 138 3.01 4.94 -10.07
C ALA A 138 2.08 3.82 -10.56
N ASP A 139 2.22 2.62 -10.00
CA ASP A 139 1.35 1.47 -10.31
C ASP A 139 0.02 1.53 -9.55
N PHE A 140 0.03 2.13 -8.37
CA PHE A 140 -1.14 2.32 -7.52
C PHE A 140 -1.13 3.69 -6.85
N VAL A 141 -2.34 4.21 -6.63
CA VAL A 141 -2.62 5.19 -5.58
C VAL A 141 -3.28 4.49 -4.39
N LYS A 142 -2.87 4.83 -3.18
CA LYS A 142 -3.34 4.22 -1.93
C LYS A 142 -3.88 5.28 -0.99
N THR A 143 -5.02 5.00 -0.34
CA THR A 143 -5.70 5.99 0.51
C THR A 143 -4.88 6.40 1.74
N SER A 144 -4.42 5.45 2.54
CA SER A 144 -4.05 5.74 3.92
C SER A 144 -2.89 4.88 4.42
N THR A 145 -2.16 5.41 5.41
CA THR A 145 -1.16 4.64 6.17
C THR A 145 -1.82 3.73 7.22
N GLY A 146 -2.98 4.14 7.75
CA GLY A 146 -3.64 3.53 8.91
C GLY A 146 -3.25 4.19 10.25
N TYR A 147 -2.38 5.21 10.22
CA TYR A 147 -1.92 5.97 11.40
C TYR A 147 -2.47 7.40 11.43
N GLY A 148 -3.12 7.84 10.35
CA GLY A 148 -3.78 9.13 10.29
C GLY A 148 -5.08 9.19 11.11
N THR A 149 -5.74 10.34 11.09
CA THR A 149 -6.98 10.58 11.86
C THR A 149 -8.18 9.78 11.35
N LYS A 150 -8.15 9.36 10.06
CA LYS A 150 -9.16 8.52 9.42
C LYS A 150 -8.47 7.55 8.45
N GLY A 151 -9.11 6.40 8.22
CA GLY A 151 -8.70 5.44 7.21
C GLY A 151 -9.42 5.62 5.88
N CYS A 152 -9.50 4.54 5.12
CA CYS A 152 -10.16 4.47 3.82
C CYS A 152 -11.66 4.81 3.93
N THR A 153 -12.16 5.66 3.04
CA THR A 153 -13.59 5.90 2.85
C THR A 153 -14.01 5.49 1.44
N ILE A 154 -15.28 5.13 1.28
CA ILE A 154 -15.84 4.76 -0.04
C ILE A 154 -15.80 5.96 -1.01
N ASP A 155 -16.03 7.18 -0.50
CA ASP A 155 -16.01 8.39 -1.33
C ASP A 155 -14.58 8.71 -1.81
N ASP A 156 -13.55 8.52 -0.94
CA ASP A 156 -12.16 8.65 -1.36
C ASP A 156 -11.80 7.64 -2.47
N LEU A 157 -12.25 6.39 -2.35
CA LEU A 157 -11.98 5.36 -3.37
C LEU A 157 -12.61 5.73 -4.72
N LYS A 158 -13.87 6.17 -4.71
CA LYS A 158 -14.56 6.64 -5.93
C LYS A 158 -13.84 7.84 -6.55
N LEU A 159 -13.46 8.82 -5.72
CA LEU A 159 -12.73 10.00 -6.17
C LEU A 159 -11.39 9.60 -6.80
N MET A 160 -10.60 8.77 -6.11
CA MET A 160 -9.30 8.33 -6.59
C MET A 160 -9.43 7.50 -7.87
N ARG A 161 -10.41 6.57 -7.95
CA ARG A 161 -10.66 5.79 -9.17
C ARG A 161 -11.03 6.68 -10.36
N ALA A 162 -11.85 7.71 -10.15
CA ALA A 162 -12.24 8.66 -11.19
C ALA A 162 -11.09 9.62 -11.60
N SER A 163 -10.02 9.69 -10.83
CA SER A 163 -8.91 10.63 -11.01
C SER A 163 -7.66 10.02 -11.67
N VAL A 164 -7.68 8.70 -11.97
CA VAL A 164 -6.60 8.00 -12.66
C VAL A 164 -7.15 7.16 -13.80
N SER A 165 -6.32 6.86 -14.80
CA SER A 165 -6.67 5.93 -15.88
C SER A 165 -6.65 4.47 -15.40
N ASP A 166 -7.01 3.54 -16.29
CA ASP A 166 -6.99 2.10 -15.98
C ASP A 166 -5.58 1.52 -15.80
N HIS A 167 -4.55 2.26 -16.18
CA HIS A 167 -3.15 1.88 -15.95
C HIS A 167 -2.75 1.96 -14.48
N VAL A 168 -3.35 2.89 -13.71
CA VAL A 168 -3.10 3.05 -12.28
C VAL A 168 -4.23 2.44 -11.48
N ARG A 169 -3.89 1.53 -10.60
CA ARG A 169 -4.84 0.83 -9.73
C ARG A 169 -5.06 1.58 -8.42
N VAL A 170 -6.15 1.28 -7.73
CA VAL A 170 -6.49 1.90 -6.44
C VAL A 170 -6.41 0.88 -5.32
N LYS A 171 -5.72 1.22 -4.22
CA LYS A 171 -5.65 0.42 -3.00
C LYS A 171 -6.35 1.16 -1.86
N GLY A 172 -7.36 0.54 -1.27
CA GLY A 172 -7.98 0.98 0.00
C GLY A 172 -7.23 0.42 1.20
N SER A 173 -6.94 1.23 2.22
CA SER A 173 -6.33 0.76 3.46
C SER A 173 -6.69 1.63 4.66
N GLY A 174 -6.58 1.04 5.87
CA GLY A 174 -6.99 1.70 7.11
C GLY A 174 -8.49 1.56 7.39
N GLY A 175 -8.83 0.87 8.46
CA GLY A 175 -10.21 0.70 8.91
C GLY A 175 -11.03 -0.41 8.24
N ILE A 176 -10.50 -1.12 7.26
CA ILE A 176 -11.17 -2.25 6.58
C ILE A 176 -11.01 -3.51 7.45
N ARG A 177 -12.11 -3.98 8.07
CA ARG A 177 -12.06 -5.03 9.10
C ARG A 177 -13.06 -6.18 8.92
N ASP A 178 -13.92 -6.10 7.92
CA ASP A 178 -14.98 -7.08 7.61
C ASP A 178 -15.17 -7.22 6.11
N LEU A 179 -15.89 -8.27 5.71
CA LEU A 179 -16.12 -8.59 4.31
C LEU A 179 -16.98 -7.53 3.61
N ASP A 180 -17.99 -6.98 4.27
CA ASP A 180 -18.89 -5.99 3.66
C ASP A 180 -18.10 -4.72 3.26
N THR A 181 -17.19 -4.28 4.13
CA THR A 181 -16.31 -3.15 3.82
C THR A 181 -15.36 -3.47 2.66
N VAL A 182 -14.82 -4.69 2.56
CA VAL A 182 -14.00 -5.13 1.41
C VAL A 182 -14.81 -5.11 0.13
N LEU A 183 -16.03 -5.65 0.15
CA LEU A 183 -16.94 -5.69 -1.02
C LEU A 183 -17.33 -4.27 -1.46
N ALA A 184 -17.66 -3.40 -0.50
CA ALA A 184 -17.97 -1.99 -0.78
C ALA A 184 -16.78 -1.25 -1.38
N ALA A 185 -15.56 -1.47 -0.84
CA ALA A 185 -14.33 -0.89 -1.39
C ALA A 185 -14.07 -1.36 -2.82
N ARG A 186 -14.25 -2.66 -3.10
CA ARG A 186 -14.14 -3.23 -4.45
C ARG A 186 -15.16 -2.60 -5.41
N ALA A 187 -16.41 -2.50 -4.99
CA ALA A 187 -17.47 -1.86 -5.78
C ALA A 187 -17.20 -0.37 -6.05
N ALA A 188 -16.46 0.31 -5.16
CA ALA A 188 -16.01 1.69 -5.34
C ALA A 188 -14.79 1.84 -6.24
N GLY A 189 -14.23 0.74 -6.78
CA GLY A 189 -13.11 0.76 -7.72
C GLY A 189 -11.75 0.40 -7.11
N ALA A 190 -11.69 -0.01 -5.84
CA ALA A 190 -10.45 -0.56 -5.29
C ALA A 190 -10.15 -1.93 -5.90
N SER A 191 -8.97 -2.09 -6.49
CA SER A 191 -8.47 -3.38 -6.98
C SER A 191 -7.71 -4.17 -5.89
N ARG A 192 -7.40 -3.52 -4.77
CA ARG A 192 -6.68 -4.12 -3.63
C ARG A 192 -7.15 -3.48 -2.31
N CYS A 193 -7.27 -4.29 -1.27
CA CYS A 193 -7.55 -3.83 0.09
C CYS A 193 -6.40 -4.22 1.03
N GLY A 194 -5.94 -3.26 1.83
CA GLY A 194 -5.01 -3.53 2.93
C GLY A 194 -5.80 -3.83 4.20
N VAL A 195 -5.72 -5.06 4.69
CA VAL A 195 -6.46 -5.54 5.86
C VAL A 195 -5.51 -6.19 6.87
N SER A 196 -5.88 -6.17 8.14
CA SER A 196 -5.18 -6.89 9.23
C SER A 196 -5.98 -8.07 9.76
N ALA A 197 -7.19 -8.30 9.25
CA ALA A 197 -8.13 -9.33 9.69
C ALA A 197 -8.38 -10.37 8.57
N THR A 198 -7.33 -10.76 7.83
CA THR A 198 -7.42 -11.63 6.64
C THR A 198 -8.19 -12.91 6.94
N GLU A 199 -7.80 -13.65 7.97
CA GLU A 199 -8.44 -14.93 8.32
C GLU A 199 -9.94 -14.77 8.58
N LYS A 200 -10.34 -13.75 9.37
CA LYS A 200 -11.75 -13.48 9.67
C LYS A 200 -12.54 -13.16 8.40
N ILE A 201 -12.00 -12.30 7.54
CA ILE A 201 -12.66 -11.89 6.29
C ILE A 201 -12.81 -13.07 5.35
N MET A 202 -11.77 -13.90 5.22
CA MET A 202 -11.81 -15.08 4.35
C MET A 202 -12.75 -16.16 4.86
N ALA A 203 -12.80 -16.41 6.18
CA ALA A 203 -13.76 -17.34 6.77
C ALA A 203 -15.22 -16.90 6.53
N GLU A 204 -15.49 -15.59 6.64
CA GLU A 204 -16.82 -15.04 6.34
C GLU A 204 -17.14 -15.15 4.84
N ALA A 205 -16.17 -14.91 3.96
CA ALA A 205 -16.35 -15.05 2.51
C ALA A 205 -16.67 -16.51 2.13
N GLU A 206 -15.95 -17.48 2.70
CA GLU A 206 -16.23 -18.91 2.48
C GLU A 206 -17.64 -19.31 2.99
N ALA A 207 -18.03 -18.82 4.15
CA ALA A 207 -19.37 -19.10 4.69
C ALA A 207 -20.47 -18.58 3.77
N ARG A 208 -20.37 -17.30 3.33
CA ARG A 208 -21.36 -16.70 2.41
C ARG A 208 -21.36 -17.38 1.05
N TYR A 209 -20.20 -17.80 0.54
CA TYR A 209 -20.12 -18.53 -0.71
C TYR A 209 -20.84 -19.87 -0.64
N ARG A 210 -20.66 -20.64 0.44
CA ARG A 210 -21.36 -21.92 0.67
C ARG A 210 -22.89 -21.74 0.79
N GLU A 211 -23.34 -20.58 1.26
CA GLU A 211 -24.75 -20.23 1.37
C GLU A 211 -25.34 -19.62 0.08
N GLY A 212 -24.54 -19.47 -0.98
CA GLY A 212 -24.96 -18.85 -2.24
C GLY A 212 -25.24 -17.34 -2.13
N LYS A 213 -24.60 -16.66 -1.17
CA LYS A 213 -24.78 -15.21 -0.90
C LYS A 213 -23.59 -14.34 -1.39
N LEU A 214 -22.68 -14.93 -2.13
CA LEU A 214 -21.51 -14.27 -2.69
C LEU A 214 -21.38 -14.59 -4.18
#